data_38311b6cb97607bc9de527c4b278370c
#
_entry.id   38311b6cb97607bc9de527c4b278370c
#
_cell.length_a   1.000
_cell.length_b   1.000
_cell.length_c   1.000
_cell.angle_alpha   90.00
_cell.angle_beta   90.00
_cell.angle_gamma   90.00
#
_symmetry.space_group_name_H-M   'P 1'
#
loop_
_entity.id
_entity.type
_entity.pdbx_description
1 polymer ?
#
loop_
_entity_poly.entity_id
_entity_poly.type
_entity_poly.pdbx_seq_one_letter_code
_entity_poly.pdbx_strand_id
1 'polypeptide(L)'
;MKGVIFTELLGFVEHKAGAEFAEDVLDAAALPNHGAFTKIGTYPAAHALRLVQIASEKSGIPASDLSIEYGEWLFHRFTILYPDIIARYETAESMLDHVGSHIHQEVVVLYPDAKPPKVSTVQTDGEMVIEYSSHRPMAHIAFGLVRGCMAHYGDDRTVKWQADADPTSARFVITERERV
;
A
#
# COMPACT_ATOMS: atom_id res chain seq x y z
N MET A 1 -7.62 -9.90 -5.42
CA MET A 1 -7.34 -8.54 -4.91
C MET A 1 -8.31 -7.57 -5.54
N LYS A 2 -8.82 -6.58 -4.82
CA LYS A 2 -9.80 -5.63 -5.35
C LYS A 2 -9.23 -4.74 -6.44
N GLY A 3 -10.07 -4.42 -7.44
CA GLY A 3 -9.66 -3.72 -8.64
C GLY A 3 -9.20 -2.28 -8.41
N VAL A 4 -9.65 -1.63 -7.32
CA VAL A 4 -9.14 -0.30 -6.94
C VAL A 4 -7.61 -0.30 -6.80
N ILE A 5 -7.01 -1.37 -6.31
CA ILE A 5 -5.55 -1.48 -6.19
C ILE A 5 -4.89 -1.45 -7.58
N PHE A 6 -5.50 -2.06 -8.58
CA PHE A 6 -4.97 -2.10 -9.96
C PHE A 6 -5.17 -0.78 -10.69
N THR A 7 -6.37 -0.19 -10.56
CA THR A 7 -6.64 1.11 -11.22
C THR A 7 -5.77 2.22 -10.66
N GLU A 8 -5.51 2.22 -9.34
CA GLU A 8 -4.61 3.18 -8.72
C GLU A 8 -3.13 2.87 -9.03
N LEU A 9 -2.73 1.58 -9.19
CA LEU A 9 -1.38 1.23 -9.63
C LEU A 9 -1.08 1.77 -11.03
N LEU A 10 -2.01 1.60 -11.97
CA LEU A 10 -1.84 2.15 -13.31
C LEU A 10 -1.81 3.69 -13.29
N GLY A 11 -2.68 4.32 -12.50
CA GLY A 11 -2.65 5.77 -12.29
C GLY A 11 -1.34 6.27 -11.68
N PHE A 12 -0.74 5.50 -10.78
CA PHE A 12 0.60 5.80 -10.23
C PHE A 12 1.68 5.73 -11.31
N VAL A 13 1.70 4.67 -12.11
CA VAL A 13 2.69 4.50 -13.20
C VAL A 13 2.56 5.62 -14.22
N GLU A 14 1.33 5.96 -14.62
CA GLU A 14 1.06 7.05 -15.55
C GLU A 14 1.50 8.41 -14.97
N HIS A 15 1.18 8.69 -13.71
CA HIS A 15 1.59 9.92 -13.04
C HIS A 15 3.11 10.06 -12.95
N LYS A 16 3.81 8.95 -12.67
CA LYS A 16 5.26 8.94 -12.45
C LYS A 16 6.05 9.03 -13.76
N ALA A 17 5.59 8.39 -14.82
CA ALA A 17 6.37 8.20 -16.05
C ALA A 17 5.60 8.50 -17.35
N GLY A 18 4.35 8.94 -17.27
CA GLY A 18 3.52 9.30 -18.42
C GLY A 18 2.70 8.14 -18.98
N ALA A 19 1.69 8.50 -19.78
CA ALA A 19 0.73 7.55 -20.35
C ALA A 19 1.39 6.51 -21.28
N GLU A 20 2.33 6.93 -22.13
CA GLU A 20 3.06 6.05 -23.04
C GLU A 20 3.82 4.95 -22.27
N PHE A 21 4.48 5.31 -21.18
CA PHE A 21 5.18 4.33 -20.33
C PHE A 21 4.19 3.37 -19.65
N ALA A 22 3.03 3.85 -19.21
CA ALA A 22 2.01 3.00 -18.60
C ALA A 22 1.43 2.00 -19.62
N GLU A 23 1.18 2.42 -20.86
CA GLU A 23 0.77 1.53 -21.96
C GLU A 23 1.85 0.49 -22.26
N ASP A 24 3.10 0.89 -22.36
CA ASP A 24 4.25 0.01 -22.54
C ASP A 24 4.38 -1.06 -21.43
N VAL A 25 4.11 -0.68 -20.19
CA VAL A 25 4.09 -1.62 -19.03
C VAL A 25 2.95 -2.62 -19.17
N LEU A 26 1.75 -2.16 -19.55
CA LEU A 26 0.58 -3.02 -19.76
C LEU A 26 0.81 -4.05 -20.88
N ASP A 27 1.32 -3.60 -22.02
CA ASP A 27 1.60 -4.45 -23.17
C ASP A 27 2.65 -5.52 -22.84
N ALA A 28 3.75 -5.09 -22.20
CA ALA A 28 4.82 -6.01 -21.81
C ALA A 28 4.41 -6.99 -20.69
N ALA A 29 3.46 -6.60 -19.83
CA ALA A 29 2.94 -7.49 -18.80
C ALA A 29 2.14 -8.67 -19.39
N ALA A 30 1.59 -8.51 -20.59
CA ALA A 30 0.85 -9.52 -21.33
C ALA A 30 -0.23 -10.23 -20.49
N LEU A 31 -1.01 -9.44 -19.74
CA LEU A 31 -2.01 -9.97 -18.83
C LEU A 31 -3.21 -10.56 -19.60
N PRO A 32 -3.83 -11.67 -19.12
CA PRO A 32 -4.96 -12.32 -19.78
C PRO A 32 -6.17 -11.41 -20.01
N ASN A 33 -6.35 -10.38 -19.17
CA ASN A 33 -7.40 -9.38 -19.27
C ASN A 33 -6.98 -8.11 -20.03
N HIS A 34 -5.82 -8.11 -20.68
CA HIS A 34 -5.28 -6.97 -21.43
C HIS A 34 -5.25 -5.65 -20.64
N GLY A 35 -5.05 -5.73 -19.32
CA GLY A 35 -5.05 -4.55 -18.46
C GLY A 35 -6.42 -3.94 -18.16
N ALA A 36 -7.50 -4.59 -18.57
CA ALA A 36 -8.87 -4.14 -18.30
C ALA A 36 -9.24 -4.38 -16.82
N PHE A 37 -9.10 -3.34 -16.00
CA PHE A 37 -9.46 -3.37 -14.58
C PHE A 37 -10.60 -2.40 -14.28
N THR A 38 -11.49 -2.82 -13.37
CA THR A 38 -12.52 -1.95 -12.80
C THR A 38 -12.32 -1.86 -11.29
N LYS A 39 -12.64 -0.73 -10.67
CA LYS A 39 -12.44 -0.53 -9.22
C LYS A 39 -13.12 -1.58 -8.35
N ILE A 40 -14.31 -2.06 -8.76
CA ILE A 40 -15.12 -3.03 -8.04
C ILE A 40 -14.77 -4.49 -8.34
N GLY A 41 -14.04 -4.74 -9.43
CA GLY A 41 -13.63 -6.09 -9.84
C GLY A 41 -12.71 -6.78 -8.83
N THR A 42 -12.51 -8.08 -9.03
CA THR A 42 -11.56 -8.89 -8.25
C THR A 42 -10.63 -9.61 -9.21
N TYR A 43 -9.32 -9.44 -9.02
CA TYR A 43 -8.29 -9.94 -9.94
C TYR A 43 -7.18 -10.68 -9.16
N PRO A 44 -6.44 -11.60 -9.83
CA PRO A 44 -5.27 -12.25 -9.24
C PRO A 44 -4.22 -11.22 -8.79
N ALA A 45 -3.71 -11.36 -7.58
CA ALA A 45 -2.65 -10.46 -7.08
C ALA A 45 -1.36 -10.53 -7.91
N ALA A 46 -1.11 -11.68 -8.54
CA ALA A 46 0.03 -11.89 -9.45
C ALA A 46 0.05 -10.87 -10.60
N HIS A 47 -1.10 -10.36 -11.05
CA HIS A 47 -1.15 -9.33 -12.09
C HIS A 47 -0.54 -8.00 -11.61
N ALA A 48 -0.80 -7.58 -10.36
CA ALA A 48 -0.20 -6.37 -9.82
C ALA A 48 1.31 -6.53 -9.63
N LEU A 49 1.75 -7.68 -9.12
CA LEU A 49 3.17 -7.99 -8.99
C LEU A 49 3.88 -7.99 -10.34
N ARG A 50 3.24 -8.53 -11.38
CA ARG A 50 3.77 -8.52 -12.74
C ARG A 50 3.90 -7.09 -13.28
N LEU A 51 2.90 -6.24 -13.09
CA LEU A 51 2.95 -4.83 -13.49
C LEU A 51 4.11 -4.09 -12.82
N VAL A 52 4.27 -4.25 -11.50
CA VAL A 52 5.40 -3.64 -10.76
C VAL A 52 6.74 -4.17 -11.27
N GLN A 53 6.85 -5.49 -11.52
CA GLN A 53 8.07 -6.09 -12.04
C GLN A 53 8.45 -5.50 -13.42
N ILE A 54 7.50 -5.42 -14.35
CA ILE A 54 7.75 -4.85 -15.68
C ILE A 54 8.10 -3.35 -15.58
N ALA A 55 7.40 -2.60 -14.72
CA ALA A 55 7.72 -1.20 -14.49
C ALA A 55 9.16 -1.03 -13.95
N SER A 56 9.58 -1.91 -13.05
CA SER A 56 10.95 -1.96 -12.52
C SER A 56 11.98 -2.25 -13.62
N GLU A 57 11.75 -3.29 -14.43
CA GLU A 57 12.64 -3.68 -15.54
C GLU A 57 12.79 -2.56 -16.56
N LYS A 58 11.72 -1.85 -16.88
CA LYS A 58 11.73 -0.75 -17.87
C LYS A 58 12.33 0.54 -17.33
N SER A 59 12.09 0.86 -16.06
CA SER A 59 12.55 2.11 -15.42
C SER A 59 13.94 2.00 -14.81
N GLY A 60 14.41 0.80 -14.48
CA GLY A 60 15.63 0.57 -13.71
C GLY A 60 15.49 0.86 -12.22
N ILE A 61 14.28 1.23 -11.74
CA ILE A 61 14.01 1.45 -10.32
C ILE A 61 13.69 0.10 -9.67
N PRO A 62 14.27 -0.25 -8.52
CA PRO A 62 13.96 -1.49 -7.81
C PRO A 62 12.45 -1.67 -7.57
N ALA A 63 11.93 -2.87 -7.75
CA ALA A 63 10.52 -3.17 -7.54
C ALA A 63 10.05 -2.90 -6.09
N SER A 64 10.94 -3.06 -5.11
CA SER A 64 10.72 -2.67 -3.72
C SER A 64 10.43 -1.18 -3.58
N ASP A 65 11.24 -0.35 -4.23
CA ASP A 65 11.15 1.11 -4.13
C ASP A 65 9.89 1.61 -4.84
N LEU A 66 9.60 1.09 -6.04
CA LEU A 66 8.33 1.35 -6.73
C LEU A 66 7.11 0.95 -5.90
N SER A 67 7.20 -0.18 -5.20
CA SER A 67 6.12 -0.64 -4.33
C SER A 67 5.90 0.27 -3.11
N ILE A 68 6.98 0.78 -2.52
CA ILE A 68 6.90 1.75 -1.42
C ILE A 68 6.28 3.06 -1.91
N GLU A 69 6.78 3.62 -3.01
CA GLU A 69 6.25 4.86 -3.59
C GLU A 69 4.78 4.70 -4.01
N TYR A 70 4.44 3.53 -4.58
CA TYR A 70 3.04 3.22 -4.88
C TYR A 70 2.18 3.18 -3.60
N GLY A 71 2.69 2.64 -2.51
CA GLY A 71 1.99 2.64 -1.22
C GLY A 71 1.69 4.05 -0.70
N GLU A 72 2.65 4.96 -0.82
CA GLU A 72 2.47 6.38 -0.47
C GLU A 72 1.41 7.06 -1.37
N TRP A 73 1.51 6.84 -2.68
CA TRP A 73 0.52 7.28 -3.66
C TRP A 73 -0.88 6.74 -3.32
N LEU A 74 -0.98 5.45 -3.04
CA LEU A 74 -2.25 4.78 -2.75
C LEU A 74 -2.91 5.35 -1.49
N PHE A 75 -2.14 5.66 -0.44
CA PHE A 75 -2.70 6.32 0.73
C PHE A 75 -3.28 7.69 0.37
N HIS A 76 -2.55 8.51 -0.37
CA HIS A 76 -3.06 9.79 -0.85
C HIS A 76 -4.35 9.60 -1.67
N ARG A 77 -4.41 8.59 -2.55
CA ARG A 77 -5.63 8.28 -3.29
C ARG A 77 -6.79 7.88 -2.38
N PHE A 78 -6.52 7.15 -1.32
CA PHE A 78 -7.55 6.78 -0.34
C PHE A 78 -8.13 7.99 0.41
N THR A 79 -7.37 9.04 0.64
CA THR A 79 -7.91 10.29 1.23
C THR A 79 -8.95 10.95 0.33
N ILE A 80 -8.85 10.75 -0.98
CA ILE A 80 -9.78 11.29 -1.98
C ILE A 80 -10.97 10.33 -2.22
N LEU A 81 -10.69 9.02 -2.27
CA LEU A 81 -11.70 8.01 -2.60
C LEU A 81 -12.59 7.64 -1.40
N TYR A 82 -12.07 7.75 -0.18
CA TYR A 82 -12.73 7.35 1.06
C TYR A 82 -12.61 8.42 2.16
N PRO A 83 -13.00 9.70 1.88
CA PRO A 83 -12.80 10.80 2.81
C PRO A 83 -13.51 10.57 4.15
N ASP A 84 -14.68 9.92 4.14
CA ASP A 84 -15.45 9.64 5.37
C ASP A 84 -14.74 8.65 6.31
N ILE A 85 -13.92 7.75 5.79
CA ILE A 85 -13.12 6.84 6.60
C ILE A 85 -11.95 7.61 7.21
N ILE A 86 -11.24 8.38 6.39
CA ILE A 86 -10.07 9.15 6.82
C ILE A 86 -10.46 10.20 7.89
N ALA A 87 -11.59 10.89 7.70
CA ALA A 87 -12.08 11.92 8.63
C ALA A 87 -12.45 11.42 10.03
N ARG A 88 -12.50 10.11 10.26
CA ARG A 88 -12.76 9.52 11.59
C ARG A 88 -11.53 9.58 12.51
N TYR A 89 -10.36 9.85 11.97
CA TYR A 89 -9.08 9.81 12.67
C TYR A 89 -8.41 11.17 12.65
N GLU A 90 -7.86 11.59 13.78
CA GLU A 90 -7.19 12.88 13.92
C GLU A 90 -5.67 12.77 13.82
N THR A 91 -5.12 11.56 13.99
CA THR A 91 -3.68 11.30 13.99
C THR A 91 -3.35 10.02 13.21
N ALA A 92 -2.11 9.94 12.69
CA ALA A 92 -1.59 8.74 12.05
C ALA A 92 -1.65 7.53 13.00
N GLU A 93 -1.30 7.72 14.26
CA GLU A 93 -1.32 6.69 15.28
C GLU A 93 -2.71 6.11 15.47
N SER A 94 -3.72 6.96 15.65
CA SER A 94 -5.11 6.53 15.80
C SER A 94 -5.59 5.77 14.57
N MET A 95 -5.26 6.23 13.36
CA MET A 95 -5.66 5.52 12.13
C MET A 95 -4.95 4.18 12.00
N LEU A 96 -3.64 4.13 12.18
CA LEU A 96 -2.84 2.91 12.04
C LEU A 96 -3.27 1.83 13.04
N ASP A 97 -3.62 2.22 14.27
CA ASP A 97 -4.14 1.31 15.30
C ASP A 97 -5.49 0.66 14.91
N HIS A 98 -6.27 1.35 14.09
CA HIS A 98 -7.58 0.88 13.66
C HIS A 98 -7.60 0.19 12.28
N VAL A 99 -6.48 0.11 11.56
CA VAL A 99 -6.44 -0.51 10.21
C VAL A 99 -6.93 -1.95 10.25
N GLY A 100 -6.37 -2.78 11.13
CA GLY A 100 -6.72 -4.20 11.22
C GLY A 100 -8.08 -4.45 11.88
N SER A 101 -8.40 -3.71 12.94
CA SER A 101 -9.55 -3.93 13.79
C SER A 101 -10.86 -3.34 13.25
N HIS A 102 -10.79 -2.24 12.49
CA HIS A 102 -11.98 -1.55 11.96
C HIS A 102 -11.95 -1.42 10.45
N ILE A 103 -10.94 -0.78 9.85
CA ILE A 103 -10.94 -0.47 8.41
C ILE A 103 -10.99 -1.75 7.57
N HIS A 104 -10.14 -2.72 7.85
CA HIS A 104 -10.16 -4.00 7.13
C HIS A 104 -11.45 -4.82 7.39
N GLN A 105 -12.08 -4.68 8.55
CA GLN A 105 -13.37 -5.31 8.82
C GLN A 105 -14.49 -4.69 7.97
N GLU A 106 -14.52 -3.36 7.83
CA GLU A 106 -15.46 -2.68 6.93
C GLU A 106 -15.27 -3.12 5.48
N VAL A 107 -14.02 -3.29 5.04
CA VAL A 107 -13.72 -3.81 3.70
C VAL A 107 -14.29 -5.22 3.50
N VAL A 108 -14.20 -6.10 4.49
CA VAL A 108 -14.77 -7.45 4.42
C VAL A 108 -16.30 -7.43 4.42
N VAL A 109 -16.93 -6.50 5.15
CA VAL A 109 -18.38 -6.33 5.12
C VAL A 109 -18.85 -5.86 3.74
N LEU A 110 -18.17 -4.89 3.14
CA LEU A 110 -18.52 -4.37 1.80
C LEU A 110 -18.17 -5.37 0.68
N TYR A 111 -17.13 -6.15 0.86
CA TYR A 111 -16.60 -7.09 -0.10
C TYR A 111 -16.29 -8.44 0.56
N PRO A 112 -17.29 -9.33 0.73
CA PRO A 112 -17.12 -10.59 1.47
C PRO A 112 -16.04 -11.53 0.92
N ASP A 113 -15.66 -11.37 -0.34
CA ASP A 113 -14.56 -12.10 -1.00
C ASP A 113 -13.17 -11.47 -0.77
N ALA A 114 -13.11 -10.29 -0.14
CA ALA A 114 -11.85 -9.62 0.17
C ALA A 114 -11.09 -10.40 1.27
N LYS A 115 -9.77 -10.48 1.07
CA LYS A 115 -8.84 -11.07 2.04
C LYS A 115 -7.75 -10.03 2.35
N PRO A 116 -8.05 -9.05 3.20
CA PRO A 116 -7.06 -8.06 3.62
C PRO A 116 -5.92 -8.72 4.41
N PRO A 117 -4.76 -8.06 4.52
CA PRO A 117 -3.70 -8.51 5.40
C PRO A 117 -4.15 -8.43 6.88
N LYS A 118 -3.49 -9.19 7.72
CA LYS A 118 -3.58 -9.02 9.17
C LYS A 118 -2.63 -7.90 9.57
N VAL A 119 -3.15 -6.93 10.28
CA VAL A 119 -2.38 -5.81 10.82
C VAL A 119 -2.75 -5.67 12.29
N SER A 120 -1.77 -5.62 13.14
CA SER A 120 -1.92 -5.33 14.57
C SER A 120 -0.85 -4.36 15.01
N THR A 121 -1.13 -3.61 16.05
CA THR A 121 -0.24 -2.62 16.61
C THR A 121 0.03 -2.92 18.08
N VAL A 122 1.23 -2.59 18.52
CA VAL A 122 1.61 -2.61 19.94
C VAL A 122 2.28 -1.28 20.23
N GLN A 123 1.81 -0.60 21.26
CA GLN A 123 2.40 0.62 21.75
C GLN A 123 3.24 0.30 22.99
N THR A 124 4.48 0.78 23.00
CA THR A 124 5.40 0.77 24.11
C THR A 124 5.92 2.19 24.34
N ASP A 125 6.62 2.43 25.46
CA ASP A 125 7.12 3.76 25.81
C ASP A 125 7.92 4.42 24.65
N GLY A 126 7.27 5.33 23.92
CA GLY A 126 7.86 6.10 22.82
C GLY A 126 7.91 5.41 21.46
N GLU A 127 7.39 4.20 21.31
CA GLU A 127 7.38 3.44 20.06
C GLU A 127 6.00 2.88 19.74
N MET A 128 5.64 2.90 18.44
CA MET A 128 4.52 2.15 17.90
C MET A 128 5.04 1.07 16.96
N VAL A 129 4.75 -0.16 17.26
CA VAL A 129 5.12 -1.32 16.44
C VAL A 129 3.91 -1.79 15.66
N ILE A 130 4.06 -1.93 14.34
CA ILE A 130 3.04 -2.45 13.44
C ILE A 130 3.50 -3.81 12.95
N GLU A 131 2.74 -4.85 13.28
CA GLU A 131 2.93 -6.20 12.77
C GLU A 131 2.03 -6.41 11.55
N TYR A 132 2.64 -6.76 10.43
CA TYR A 132 1.97 -7.03 9.16
C TYR A 132 2.15 -8.48 8.75
N SER A 133 1.06 -9.14 8.34
CA SER A 133 1.11 -10.48 7.76
C SER A 133 0.07 -10.65 6.68
N SER A 134 0.45 -11.23 5.54
CA SER A 134 -0.39 -11.43 4.38
C SER A 134 -0.04 -12.72 3.66
N HIS A 135 -1.01 -13.29 2.96
CA HIS A 135 -0.77 -14.37 2.00
C HIS A 135 -0.22 -13.87 0.65
N ARG A 136 0.07 -12.56 0.54
CA ARG A 136 0.59 -11.90 -0.66
C ARG A 136 1.88 -11.15 -0.31
N PRO A 137 2.89 -11.12 -1.19
CA PRO A 137 4.16 -10.45 -0.95
C PRO A 137 4.03 -8.93 -1.17
N MET A 138 3.30 -8.24 -0.30
CA MET A 138 2.95 -6.82 -0.44
C MET A 138 3.42 -5.95 0.73
N ALA A 139 4.38 -6.40 1.52
CA ALA A 139 4.87 -5.66 2.68
C ALA A 139 5.50 -4.31 2.30
N HIS A 140 6.13 -4.19 1.12
CA HIS A 140 6.66 -2.91 0.63
C HIS A 140 5.54 -1.89 0.37
N ILE A 141 4.40 -2.32 -0.19
CA ILE A 141 3.22 -1.46 -0.37
C ILE A 141 2.66 -1.06 1.00
N ALA A 142 2.58 -2.01 1.94
CA ALA A 142 2.13 -1.72 3.31
C ALA A 142 3.03 -0.71 4.01
N PHE A 143 4.36 -0.82 3.86
CA PHE A 143 5.30 0.16 4.37
C PHE A 143 5.08 1.56 3.77
N GLY A 144 4.87 1.63 2.47
CA GLY A 144 4.52 2.88 1.78
C GLY A 144 3.19 3.48 2.27
N LEU A 145 2.16 2.65 2.51
CA LEU A 145 0.89 3.09 3.09
C LEU A 145 1.06 3.71 4.49
N VAL A 146 1.91 3.11 5.33
CA VAL A 146 2.24 3.67 6.66
C VAL A 146 2.92 5.04 6.51
N ARG A 147 3.90 5.17 5.62
CA ARG A 147 4.58 6.44 5.35
C ARG A 147 3.61 7.50 4.82
N GLY A 148 2.73 7.13 3.89
CA GLY A 148 1.68 8.01 3.37
C GLY A 148 0.70 8.47 4.44
N CYS A 149 0.33 7.58 5.36
CA CYS A 149 -0.50 7.91 6.52
C CYS A 149 0.19 8.95 7.42
N MET A 150 1.44 8.69 7.82
CA MET A 150 2.21 9.60 8.65
C MET A 150 2.35 10.99 8.00
N ALA A 151 2.67 11.04 6.70
CA ALA A 151 2.79 12.29 5.96
C ALA A 151 1.46 13.06 5.90
N HIS A 152 0.33 12.37 5.72
CA HIS A 152 -1.00 12.99 5.66
C HIS A 152 -1.37 13.70 6.98
N TYR A 153 -1.07 13.08 8.11
CA TYR A 153 -1.38 13.65 9.43
C TYR A 153 -0.27 14.55 9.99
N GLY A 154 0.82 14.78 9.22
CA GLY A 154 1.94 15.59 9.68
C GLY A 154 2.72 14.98 10.84
N ASP A 155 2.74 13.65 10.92
CA ASP A 155 3.51 12.90 11.91
C ASP A 155 4.99 12.89 11.48
N ASP A 156 5.84 13.57 12.23
CA ASP A 156 7.26 13.74 11.93
C ASP A 156 8.17 12.67 12.54
N ARG A 157 7.58 11.69 13.21
CA ARG A 157 8.31 10.50 13.71
C ARG A 157 8.94 9.74 12.55
N THR A 158 9.86 8.84 12.85
CA THR A 158 10.53 8.00 11.86
C THR A 158 9.92 6.60 11.86
N VAL A 159 9.58 6.08 10.69
CA VAL A 159 9.23 4.67 10.54
C VAL A 159 10.40 3.89 9.93
N LYS A 160 10.77 2.77 10.56
CA LYS A 160 11.80 1.84 10.08
C LYS A 160 11.18 0.46 9.87
N TRP A 161 11.59 -0.19 8.80
CA TRP A 161 11.29 -1.61 8.61
C TRP A 161 12.30 -2.43 9.40
N GLN A 162 11.80 -3.10 10.41
CA GLN A 162 12.59 -3.98 11.24
C GLN A 162 12.25 -5.41 10.86
N ALA A 163 13.01 -6.04 9.99
CA ALA A 163 12.84 -7.45 9.78
C ALA A 163 13.72 -8.09 8.72
N ASP A 164 13.71 -9.41 8.75
CA ASP A 164 14.07 -10.29 7.67
C ASP A 164 13.22 -9.97 6.42
N ALA A 165 13.82 -10.10 5.25
CA ALA A 165 13.22 -9.68 3.99
C ALA A 165 12.09 -10.60 3.49
N ASP A 166 11.13 -10.94 4.35
CA ASP A 166 9.93 -11.67 3.94
C ASP A 166 8.85 -10.67 3.50
N PRO A 167 8.54 -10.60 2.19
CA PRO A 167 7.54 -9.67 1.68
C PRO A 167 6.10 -10.02 2.08
N THR A 168 5.88 -11.14 2.75
CA THR A 168 4.57 -11.56 3.29
C THR A 168 4.41 -11.27 4.77
N SER A 169 5.51 -10.98 5.48
CA SER A 169 5.52 -10.67 6.91
C SER A 169 6.50 -9.56 7.20
N ALA A 170 6.07 -8.54 7.92
CA ALA A 170 6.91 -7.39 8.21
C ALA A 170 6.58 -6.79 9.58
N ARG A 171 7.57 -6.14 10.15
CA ARG A 171 7.46 -5.35 11.36
C ARG A 171 7.94 -3.94 11.08
N PHE A 172 7.05 -2.96 11.26
CA PHE A 172 7.37 -1.55 11.10
C PHE A 172 7.39 -0.91 12.49
N VAL A 173 8.44 -0.15 12.77
CA VAL A 173 8.62 0.52 14.06
C VAL A 173 8.64 2.03 13.84
N ILE A 174 7.69 2.72 14.44
CA ILE A 174 7.60 4.18 14.45
C ILE A 174 8.18 4.67 15.78
N THR A 175 9.20 5.51 15.69
CA THR A 175 9.90 6.08 16.84
C THR A 175 9.99 7.60 16.73
N GLU A 176 10.16 8.29 17.86
CA GLU A 176 10.51 9.70 17.86
C GLU A 176 11.72 9.96 16.97
N ARG A 177 11.71 11.11 16.30
CA ARG A 177 12.84 11.53 15.50
C ARG A 177 14.03 11.84 16.41
N GLU A 178 15.16 11.19 16.19
CA GLU A 178 16.41 11.54 16.88
C GLU A 178 16.71 13.03 16.64
N ARG A 179 16.69 13.83 17.71
CA ARG A 179 17.15 15.22 17.62
C ARG A 179 18.68 15.19 17.54
N VAL A 180 19.20 15.47 16.34
CA VAL A 180 20.64 15.72 16.13
C VAL A 180 20.99 17.11 16.65
#